data_b137b7072bac8fd379abeb981150686e
#
_entry.id   b137b7072bac8fd379abeb981150686e
#
_cell.length_a   1.000
_cell.length_b   1.000
_cell.length_c   1.000
_cell.angle_alpha   90.00
_cell.angle_beta   90.00
_cell.angle_gamma   90.00
#
_symmetry.space_group_name_H-M   'P 1'
#
loop_
_entity.id
_entity.type
_entity.pdbx_description
1 polymer ?
#
loop_
_entity_poly.entity_id
_entity_poly.type
_entity_poly.pdbx_seq_one_letter_code
_entity_poly.pdbx_strand_id
1 'polypeptide(L)'
;IDFHAGIPFALATLPGSIAGVLLVRVVARREFDLIFAALLVALAVFVVVAHEDEPTAAPEGGGWGHVLRHLTDASGVGYQYRANIPLGVAVSLVVGFASSFLGIGGGVIHVPALVGLLHFPAHIATATSHFVLAIMATVGTATHIASGDLDGLYGQTLLLGAGAIVGAQVGARLSTRVPGIAIVRALAIALAFVGLRLGAQALFG
;
A
#
# COMPACT_ATOMS: atom_id res chain seq x y z
N ILE A 1 -14.64 -1.45 -6.54
CA ILE A 1 -13.53 -0.56 -6.92
C ILE A 1 -14.12 0.81 -7.28
N ASP A 2 -13.60 1.88 -6.72
CA ASP A 2 -13.90 3.24 -7.18
C ASP A 2 -12.91 3.65 -8.28
N PHE A 3 -13.28 3.42 -9.54
CA PHE A 3 -12.44 3.78 -10.68
C PHE A 3 -12.23 5.28 -10.85
N HIS A 4 -13.20 6.12 -10.43
CA HIS A 4 -13.06 7.57 -10.54
C HIS A 4 -12.02 8.14 -9.57
N ALA A 5 -11.87 7.54 -8.40
CA ALA A 5 -10.79 7.87 -7.48
C ALA A 5 -9.52 7.07 -7.84
N GLY A 6 -9.67 5.79 -8.18
CA GLY A 6 -8.56 4.88 -8.45
C GLY A 6 -7.70 5.29 -9.65
N ILE A 7 -8.29 5.79 -10.74
CA ILE A 7 -7.52 6.23 -11.92
C ILE A 7 -6.63 7.45 -11.61
N PRO A 8 -7.14 8.57 -11.03
CA PRO A 8 -6.28 9.66 -10.60
C PRO A 8 -5.20 9.25 -9.60
N PHE A 9 -5.53 8.37 -8.66
CA PHE A 9 -4.58 7.86 -7.67
C PHE A 9 -3.49 7.02 -8.36
N ALA A 10 -3.87 6.11 -9.27
CA ALA A 10 -2.92 5.32 -10.04
C ALA A 10 -1.98 6.20 -10.86
N LEU A 11 -2.51 7.19 -11.58
CA LEU A 11 -1.70 8.13 -12.35
C LEU A 11 -0.75 8.93 -11.45
N ALA A 12 -1.18 9.32 -10.26
CA ALA A 12 -0.35 10.02 -9.29
C ALA A 12 0.76 9.15 -8.69
N THR A 13 0.53 7.83 -8.54
CA THR A 13 1.58 6.93 -8.05
C THR A 13 2.72 6.74 -9.05
N LEU A 14 2.49 6.90 -10.36
CA LEU A 14 3.50 6.63 -11.39
C LEU A 14 4.76 7.48 -11.25
N PRO A 15 4.70 8.84 -11.19
CA PRO A 15 5.90 9.65 -11.03
C PRO A 15 6.57 9.39 -9.68
N GLY A 16 5.81 9.16 -8.61
CA GLY A 16 6.35 8.76 -7.33
C GLY A 16 7.10 7.43 -7.40
N SER A 17 6.51 6.43 -8.03
CA SER A 17 7.11 5.10 -8.21
C SER A 17 8.44 5.17 -8.99
N ILE A 18 8.47 5.88 -10.10
CA ILE A 18 9.69 6.06 -10.90
C ILE A 18 10.78 6.76 -10.06
N ALA A 19 10.43 7.84 -9.36
CA ALA A 19 11.36 8.55 -8.49
C ALA A 19 11.90 7.65 -7.38
N GLY A 20 11.07 6.81 -6.77
CA GLY A 20 11.46 5.84 -5.74
C GLY A 20 12.47 4.81 -6.25
N VAL A 21 12.21 4.20 -7.41
CA VAL A 21 13.13 3.26 -8.06
C VAL A 21 14.49 3.90 -8.38
N LEU A 22 14.49 5.13 -8.87
CA LEU A 22 15.74 5.81 -9.21
C LEU A 22 16.53 6.22 -7.96
N LEU A 23 15.84 6.67 -6.90
CA LEU A 23 16.49 7.13 -5.67
C LEU A 23 17.16 5.99 -4.89
N VAL A 24 16.55 4.79 -4.88
CA VAL A 24 17.11 3.64 -4.13
C VAL A 24 18.54 3.30 -4.55
N ARG A 25 18.93 3.63 -5.78
CA ARG A 25 20.27 3.35 -6.33
C ARG A 25 21.37 4.24 -5.75
N VAL A 26 21.03 5.41 -5.19
CA VAL A 26 22.00 6.40 -4.70
C VAL A 26 22.01 6.48 -3.18
N VAL A 27 21.06 5.84 -2.50
CA VAL A 27 20.98 5.84 -1.03
C VAL A 27 21.87 4.75 -0.47
N ALA A 28 22.72 5.09 0.52
CA ALA A 28 23.54 4.11 1.20
C ALA A 28 22.68 3.10 1.96
N ARG A 29 23.11 1.83 1.97
CA ARG A 29 22.35 0.72 2.55
C ARG A 29 21.93 0.98 4.00
N ARG A 30 22.81 1.54 4.81
CA ARG A 30 22.52 1.84 6.22
C ARG A 30 21.39 2.85 6.38
N GLU A 31 21.40 3.91 5.60
CA GLU A 31 20.35 4.95 5.61
C GLU A 31 19.03 4.37 5.13
N PHE A 32 19.06 3.55 4.07
CA PHE A 32 17.90 2.83 3.59
C PHE A 32 17.31 1.94 4.67
N ASP A 33 18.12 1.11 5.35
CA ASP A 33 17.67 0.19 6.38
C ASP A 33 17.07 0.93 7.58
N LEU A 34 17.60 2.09 7.96
CA LEU A 34 17.05 2.93 9.05
C LEU A 34 15.70 3.54 8.67
N ILE A 35 15.59 4.10 7.47
CA ILE A 35 14.32 4.68 6.96
C ILE A 35 13.26 3.59 6.88
N PHE A 36 13.64 2.43 6.36
CA PHE A 36 12.74 1.30 6.23
C PHE A 36 12.28 0.76 7.59
N ALA A 37 13.21 0.58 8.53
CA ALA A 37 12.91 0.17 9.89
C ALA A 37 11.93 1.14 10.58
N ALA A 38 12.19 2.44 10.50
CA ALA A 38 11.33 3.47 11.07
C ALA A 38 9.92 3.44 10.48
N LEU A 39 9.81 3.28 9.15
CA LEU A 39 8.51 3.18 8.47
C LEU A 39 7.74 1.92 8.89
N LEU A 40 8.41 0.76 8.96
CA LEU A 40 7.74 -0.49 9.35
C LEU A 40 7.22 -0.42 10.79
N VAL A 41 7.99 0.17 11.71
CA VAL A 41 7.54 0.37 13.10
C VAL A 41 6.38 1.37 13.16
N ALA A 42 6.49 2.50 12.46
CA ALA A 42 5.40 3.48 12.39
C ALA A 42 4.12 2.86 11.82
N LEU A 43 4.23 2.04 10.79
CA LEU A 43 3.11 1.34 10.18
C LEU A 43 2.52 0.27 11.12
N ALA A 44 3.36 -0.44 11.85
CA ALA A 44 2.89 -1.40 12.87
C ALA A 44 2.06 -0.70 13.96
N VAL A 45 2.55 0.43 14.47
CA VAL A 45 1.83 1.26 15.45
C VAL A 45 0.52 1.78 14.85
N PHE A 46 0.58 2.32 13.62
CA PHE A 46 -0.61 2.84 12.93
C PHE A 46 -1.68 1.77 12.76
N VAL A 47 -1.31 0.56 12.32
CA VAL A 47 -2.24 -0.56 12.12
C VAL A 47 -2.91 -0.98 13.43
N VAL A 48 -2.19 -0.94 14.55
CA VAL A 48 -2.76 -1.24 15.87
C VAL A 48 -3.73 -0.15 16.32
N VAL A 49 -3.31 1.12 16.23
CA VAL A 49 -4.10 2.27 16.71
C VAL A 49 -5.34 2.51 15.82
N ALA A 50 -5.19 2.47 14.50
CA ALA A 50 -6.29 2.72 13.57
C ALA A 50 -7.38 1.62 13.56
N HIS A 51 -7.10 0.47 14.17
CA HIS A 51 -8.09 -0.63 14.23
C HIS A 51 -9.11 -0.46 15.38
N GLU A 52 -8.88 0.47 16.29
CA GLU A 52 -9.81 0.76 17.39
C GLU A 52 -10.95 1.71 17.00
N ASP A 53 -10.79 2.43 15.88
CA ASP A 53 -11.82 3.34 15.39
C ASP A 53 -12.63 2.69 14.25
N GLU A 54 -13.84 2.20 14.54
CA GLU A 54 -14.83 1.97 13.48
C GLU A 54 -15.08 3.29 12.74
N PRO A 55 -15.21 3.27 11.40
CA PRO A 55 -15.43 4.49 10.63
C PRO A 55 -16.72 5.16 11.11
N THR A 56 -16.59 6.16 11.94
CA THR A 56 -17.69 7.07 12.31
C THR A 56 -18.21 7.71 11.03
N ALA A 57 -19.52 7.89 10.94
CA ALA A 57 -20.22 8.47 9.81
C ALA A 57 -19.45 9.64 9.18
N ALA A 58 -19.47 9.70 7.84
CA ALA A 58 -18.75 10.70 7.07
C ALA A 58 -18.91 12.11 7.68
N PRO A 59 -17.81 12.85 7.91
CA PRO A 59 -17.91 14.19 8.51
C PRO A 59 -18.90 15.06 7.72
N GLU A 60 -19.85 15.63 8.41
CA GLU A 60 -20.78 16.64 7.87
C GLU A 60 -20.01 17.95 7.63
N GLY A 61 -19.34 18.05 6.48
CA GLY A 61 -18.60 19.25 6.13
C GLY A 61 -18.15 19.20 4.67
N GLY A 62 -18.74 20.00 3.80
CA GLY A 62 -18.33 20.21 2.42
C GLY A 62 -17.08 21.08 2.37
N GLY A 63 -15.86 20.49 2.42
CA GLY A 63 -14.61 21.18 2.14
C GLY A 63 -14.25 21.10 0.64
N TRP A 64 -13.32 21.93 0.21
CA TRP A 64 -12.82 21.97 -1.17
C TRP A 64 -12.29 20.61 -1.63
N GLY A 65 -12.74 20.12 -2.79
CA GLY A 65 -12.28 18.85 -3.37
C GLY A 65 -12.99 17.59 -2.86
N HIS A 66 -14.01 17.72 -1.99
CA HIS A 66 -14.79 16.57 -1.54
C HIS A 66 -15.88 16.21 -2.56
N VAL A 67 -15.89 14.98 -3.01
CA VAL A 67 -16.89 14.41 -3.92
C VAL A 67 -17.67 13.34 -3.18
N LEU A 68 -19.01 13.50 -3.16
CA LEU A 68 -19.90 12.46 -2.63
C LEU A 68 -19.92 11.27 -3.59
N ARG A 69 -19.67 10.08 -3.05
CA ARG A 69 -19.64 8.83 -3.79
C ARG A 69 -20.72 7.90 -3.33
N HIS A 70 -21.38 7.29 -4.31
CA HIS A 70 -22.33 6.21 -4.12
C HIS A 70 -21.84 5.02 -4.92
N LEU A 71 -21.47 3.95 -4.26
CA LEU A 71 -21.00 2.72 -4.89
C LEU A 71 -21.76 1.54 -4.32
N THR A 72 -22.19 0.64 -5.20
CA THR A 72 -22.76 -0.64 -4.81
C THR A 72 -21.73 -1.73 -5.13
N ASP A 73 -21.47 -2.61 -4.17
CA ASP A 73 -20.57 -3.74 -4.41
C ASP A 73 -21.28 -4.88 -5.16
N ALA A 74 -20.53 -5.94 -5.49
CA ALA A 74 -21.07 -7.11 -6.17
C ALA A 74 -22.10 -7.89 -5.33
N SER A 75 -22.15 -7.65 -4.03
CA SER A 75 -23.11 -8.25 -3.09
C SER A 75 -24.40 -7.43 -2.95
N GLY A 76 -24.49 -6.27 -3.63
CA GLY A 76 -25.63 -5.36 -3.54
C GLY A 76 -25.58 -4.39 -2.35
N VAL A 77 -24.49 -4.36 -1.59
CA VAL A 77 -24.31 -3.43 -0.47
C VAL A 77 -23.92 -2.05 -1.00
N GLY A 78 -24.72 -1.03 -0.65
CA GLY A 78 -24.47 0.36 -1.00
C GLY A 78 -23.54 1.04 0.00
N TYR A 79 -22.50 1.69 -0.51
CA TYR A 79 -21.56 2.50 0.26
C TYR A 79 -21.71 3.97 -0.12
N GLN A 80 -21.89 4.83 0.88
CA GLN A 80 -21.88 6.28 0.71
C GLN A 80 -20.72 6.85 1.50
N TYR A 81 -19.85 7.60 0.84
CA TYR A 81 -18.72 8.26 1.49
C TYR A 81 -18.28 9.50 0.71
N ARG A 82 -17.52 10.36 1.37
CA ARG A 82 -16.95 11.56 0.76
C ARG A 82 -15.45 11.35 0.54
N ALA A 83 -15.01 11.47 -0.70
CA ALA A 83 -13.61 11.35 -1.06
C ALA A 83 -13.02 12.74 -1.35
N ASN A 84 -11.91 13.07 -0.71
CA ASN A 84 -11.10 14.24 -1.08
C ASN A 84 -10.10 13.81 -2.16
N ILE A 85 -10.46 13.99 -3.43
CA ILE A 85 -9.65 13.54 -4.56
C ILE A 85 -8.29 14.25 -4.61
N PRO A 86 -8.18 15.59 -4.45
CA PRO A 86 -6.86 16.28 -4.42
C PRO A 86 -5.92 15.73 -3.33
N LEU A 87 -6.43 15.53 -2.12
CA LEU A 87 -5.65 14.94 -1.04
C LEU A 87 -5.23 13.51 -1.38
N GLY A 88 -6.15 12.72 -1.95
CA GLY A 88 -5.86 11.35 -2.38
C GLY A 88 -4.78 11.28 -3.46
N VAL A 89 -4.77 12.20 -4.40
CA VAL A 89 -3.71 12.34 -5.43
C VAL A 89 -2.37 12.65 -4.78
N ALA A 90 -2.29 13.61 -3.84
CA ALA A 90 -1.07 13.95 -3.13
C ALA A 90 -0.55 12.76 -2.29
N VAL A 91 -1.44 12.09 -1.55
CA VAL A 91 -1.12 10.90 -0.77
C VAL A 91 -0.62 9.77 -1.68
N SER A 92 -1.29 9.54 -2.82
CA SER A 92 -0.92 8.49 -3.77
C SER A 92 0.46 8.72 -4.39
N LEU A 93 0.83 9.98 -4.66
CA LEU A 93 2.18 10.33 -5.11
C LEU A 93 3.24 9.92 -4.09
N VAL A 94 3.02 10.27 -2.82
CA VAL A 94 3.94 9.93 -1.72
C VAL A 94 3.99 8.43 -1.49
N VAL A 95 2.84 7.76 -1.51
CA VAL A 95 2.74 6.30 -1.36
C VAL A 95 3.45 5.59 -2.52
N GLY A 96 3.26 6.05 -3.76
CA GLY A 96 3.96 5.53 -4.92
C GLY A 96 5.48 5.59 -4.77
N PHE A 97 5.99 6.74 -4.32
CA PHE A 97 7.41 6.94 -4.02
C PHE A 97 7.90 6.00 -2.90
N ALA A 98 7.25 6.04 -1.73
CA ALA A 98 7.65 5.24 -0.58
C ALA A 98 7.59 3.74 -0.86
N SER A 99 6.53 3.28 -1.53
CA SER A 99 6.35 1.87 -1.87
C SER A 99 7.40 1.34 -2.83
N SER A 100 7.76 2.12 -3.85
CA SER A 100 8.77 1.72 -4.84
C SER A 100 10.18 1.88 -4.31
N PHE A 101 10.44 2.91 -3.50
CA PHE A 101 11.72 3.11 -2.82
C PHE A 101 12.01 1.97 -1.84
N LEU A 102 11.01 1.53 -1.08
CA LEU A 102 11.16 0.51 -0.04
C LEU A 102 10.89 -0.92 -0.53
N GLY A 103 10.31 -1.08 -1.73
CA GLY A 103 10.00 -2.39 -2.30
C GLY A 103 8.88 -3.17 -1.59
N ILE A 104 8.04 -2.50 -0.76
CA ILE A 104 6.98 -3.18 0.00
C ILE A 104 5.65 -3.33 -0.74
N GLY A 105 5.52 -2.70 -1.91
CA GLY A 105 4.25 -2.65 -2.63
C GLY A 105 3.23 -1.68 -2.00
N GLY A 106 2.48 -0.98 -2.84
CA GLY A 106 1.61 0.12 -2.43
C GLY A 106 0.49 -0.25 -1.45
N GLY A 107 0.02 -1.50 -1.46
CA GLY A 107 -1.15 -1.90 -0.69
C GLY A 107 -0.98 -1.73 0.83
N VAL A 108 0.21 -2.00 1.36
CA VAL A 108 0.50 -1.94 2.81
C VAL A 108 0.38 -0.52 3.36
N ILE A 109 0.75 0.49 2.57
CA ILE A 109 0.68 1.90 2.97
C ILE A 109 -0.62 2.55 2.46
N HIS A 110 -1.04 2.21 1.24
CA HIS A 110 -2.13 2.90 0.57
C HIS A 110 -3.50 2.61 1.21
N VAL A 111 -3.78 1.36 1.63
CA VAL A 111 -5.04 1.02 2.31
C VAL A 111 -5.21 1.80 3.61
N PRO A 112 -4.25 1.78 4.56
CA PRO A 112 -4.33 2.60 5.77
C PRO A 112 -4.48 4.10 5.48
N ALA A 113 -3.78 4.61 4.46
CA ALA A 113 -3.89 6.02 4.08
C ALA A 113 -5.28 6.36 3.53
N LEU A 114 -5.89 5.51 2.69
CA LEU A 114 -7.24 5.71 2.18
C LEU A 114 -8.29 5.66 3.30
N VAL A 115 -8.15 4.74 4.24
CA VAL A 115 -9.08 4.61 5.37
C VAL A 115 -8.87 5.74 6.38
N GLY A 116 -7.64 5.96 6.84
CA GLY A 116 -7.34 6.88 7.93
C GLY A 116 -7.37 8.36 7.52
N LEU A 117 -6.88 8.70 6.31
CA LEU A 117 -6.77 10.10 5.87
C LEU A 117 -7.93 10.52 4.95
N LEU A 118 -8.43 9.62 4.13
CA LEU A 118 -9.48 9.92 3.16
C LEU A 118 -10.86 9.38 3.54
N HIS A 119 -10.97 8.67 4.66
CA HIS A 119 -12.21 8.12 5.20
C HIS A 119 -12.97 7.21 4.22
N PHE A 120 -12.22 6.47 3.39
CA PHE A 120 -12.82 5.45 2.54
C PHE A 120 -13.31 4.28 3.39
N PRO A 121 -14.48 3.69 3.07
CA PRO A 121 -14.87 2.40 3.65
C PRO A 121 -13.77 1.36 3.37
N ALA A 122 -13.37 0.57 4.37
CA ALA A 122 -12.22 -0.33 4.28
C ALA A 122 -12.30 -1.30 3.09
N HIS A 123 -13.48 -1.80 2.79
CA HIS A 123 -13.72 -2.67 1.63
C HIS A 123 -13.44 -1.98 0.29
N ILE A 124 -13.90 -0.72 0.13
CA ILE A 124 -13.66 0.07 -1.08
C ILE A 124 -12.20 0.52 -1.16
N ALA A 125 -11.61 0.93 -0.02
CA ALA A 125 -10.19 1.28 0.08
C ALA A 125 -9.29 0.13 -0.38
N THR A 126 -9.53 -1.07 0.13
CA THR A 126 -8.77 -2.28 -0.24
C THR A 126 -8.89 -2.58 -1.73
N ALA A 127 -10.10 -2.62 -2.27
CA ALA A 127 -10.32 -2.92 -3.68
C ALA A 127 -9.70 -1.85 -4.60
N THR A 128 -9.81 -0.57 -4.25
CA THR A 128 -9.25 0.55 -5.01
C THR A 128 -7.72 0.58 -4.92
N SER A 129 -7.17 0.30 -3.73
CA SER A 129 -5.72 0.20 -3.52
C SER A 129 -5.10 -0.94 -4.34
N HIS A 130 -5.74 -2.10 -4.43
CA HIS A 130 -5.23 -3.20 -5.26
C HIS A 130 -5.25 -2.86 -6.76
N PHE A 131 -6.24 -2.11 -7.22
CA PHE A 131 -6.27 -1.61 -8.60
C PHE A 131 -5.10 -0.64 -8.87
N VAL A 132 -4.87 0.32 -7.96
CA VAL A 132 -3.74 1.26 -8.04
C VAL A 132 -2.41 0.49 -8.01
N LEU A 133 -2.27 -0.48 -7.10
CA LEU A 133 -1.10 -1.33 -6.97
C LEU A 133 -0.79 -2.12 -8.24
N ALA A 134 -1.80 -2.68 -8.91
CA ALA A 134 -1.61 -3.43 -10.16
C ALA A 134 -0.99 -2.54 -11.25
N ILE A 135 -1.48 -1.31 -11.40
CA ILE A 135 -0.93 -0.34 -12.37
C ILE A 135 0.49 0.06 -11.97
N MET A 136 0.70 0.44 -10.70
CA MET A 136 2.00 0.87 -10.19
C MET A 136 3.06 -0.25 -10.31
N ALA A 137 2.71 -1.48 -9.94
CA ALA A 137 3.62 -2.63 -10.02
C ALA A 137 4.00 -2.95 -11.48
N THR A 138 3.04 -2.84 -12.41
CA THR A 138 3.32 -3.04 -13.84
C THR A 138 4.34 -2.01 -14.36
N VAL A 139 4.13 -0.73 -14.04
CA VAL A 139 5.05 0.34 -14.45
C VAL A 139 6.40 0.22 -13.72
N GLY A 140 6.40 -0.09 -12.42
CA GLY A 140 7.62 -0.32 -11.66
C GLY A 140 8.45 -1.48 -12.23
N THR A 141 7.81 -2.62 -12.53
CA THR A 141 8.47 -3.77 -13.16
C THR A 141 9.01 -3.41 -14.53
N ALA A 142 8.24 -2.71 -15.36
CA ALA A 142 8.70 -2.25 -16.68
C ALA A 142 9.91 -1.29 -16.55
N THR A 143 9.93 -0.44 -15.54
CA THR A 143 11.05 0.46 -15.25
C THR A 143 12.30 -0.32 -14.86
N HIS A 144 12.20 -1.35 -14.00
CA HIS A 144 13.32 -2.21 -13.63
C HIS A 144 13.85 -3.01 -14.83
N ILE A 145 12.97 -3.52 -15.71
CA ILE A 145 13.39 -4.20 -16.94
C ILE A 145 14.15 -3.22 -17.84
N ALA A 146 13.60 -2.05 -18.11
CA ALA A 146 14.22 -1.03 -18.96
C ALA A 146 15.55 -0.52 -18.42
N SER A 147 15.72 -0.56 -17.09
CA SER A 147 16.96 -0.16 -16.40
C SER A 147 18.03 -1.27 -16.36
N GLY A 148 17.74 -2.49 -16.84
CA GLY A 148 18.65 -3.63 -16.79
C GLY A 148 18.83 -4.26 -15.41
N ASP A 149 18.01 -3.89 -14.43
CA ASP A 149 18.12 -4.38 -13.04
C ASP A 149 17.81 -5.88 -12.93
N LEU A 150 17.11 -6.44 -13.90
CA LEU A 150 16.73 -7.85 -13.94
C LEU A 150 17.69 -8.71 -14.79
N ASP A 151 18.75 -8.14 -15.34
CA ASP A 151 19.69 -8.89 -16.19
C ASP A 151 20.38 -9.98 -15.37
N GLY A 152 20.25 -11.21 -15.85
CA GLY A 152 20.72 -12.41 -15.13
C GLY A 152 19.81 -12.93 -14.01
N LEU A 153 18.74 -12.20 -13.65
CA LEU A 153 17.82 -12.54 -12.54
C LEU A 153 16.43 -12.99 -13.01
N TYR A 154 16.19 -13.09 -14.33
CA TYR A 154 14.86 -13.43 -14.88
C TYR A 154 14.30 -14.74 -14.32
N GLY A 155 15.14 -15.78 -14.20
CA GLY A 155 14.70 -17.09 -13.69
C GLY A 155 14.25 -17.02 -12.23
N GLN A 156 14.96 -16.29 -11.39
CA GLN A 156 14.61 -16.08 -9.98
C GLN A 156 13.34 -15.25 -9.86
N THR A 157 13.22 -14.18 -10.64
CA THR A 157 12.05 -13.31 -10.67
C THR A 157 10.79 -14.06 -11.09
N LEU A 158 10.86 -14.90 -12.13
CA LEU A 158 9.75 -15.72 -12.59
C LEU A 158 9.35 -16.76 -11.54
N LEU A 159 10.31 -17.39 -10.87
CA LEU A 159 10.04 -18.38 -9.83
C LEU A 159 9.35 -17.73 -8.62
N LEU A 160 9.86 -16.56 -8.18
CA LEU A 160 9.24 -15.78 -7.11
C LEU A 160 7.84 -15.31 -7.49
N GLY A 161 7.64 -14.85 -8.72
CA GLY A 161 6.34 -14.45 -9.25
C GLY A 161 5.32 -15.61 -9.26
N ALA A 162 5.74 -16.78 -9.71
CA ALA A 162 4.90 -17.99 -9.68
C ALA A 162 4.54 -18.37 -8.24
N GLY A 163 5.51 -18.33 -7.32
CA GLY A 163 5.28 -18.57 -5.90
C GLY A 163 4.31 -17.57 -5.29
N ALA A 164 4.41 -16.30 -5.65
CA ALA A 164 3.51 -15.24 -5.19
C ALA A 164 2.07 -15.47 -5.69
N ILE A 165 1.88 -15.87 -6.94
CA ILE A 165 0.56 -16.18 -7.50
C ILE A 165 -0.10 -17.33 -6.74
N VAL A 166 0.64 -18.43 -6.54
CA VAL A 166 0.13 -19.59 -5.79
C VAL A 166 -0.15 -19.22 -4.34
N GLY A 167 0.80 -18.51 -3.68
CA GLY A 167 0.66 -18.06 -2.30
C GLY A 167 -0.53 -17.12 -2.11
N ALA A 168 -0.79 -16.22 -3.04
CA ALA A 168 -1.93 -15.32 -3.01
C ALA A 168 -3.27 -16.08 -3.07
N GLN A 169 -3.38 -17.12 -3.92
CA GLN A 169 -4.59 -17.95 -3.99
C GLN A 169 -4.83 -18.75 -2.70
N VAL A 170 -3.78 -19.32 -2.14
CA VAL A 170 -3.86 -20.05 -0.86
C VAL A 170 -4.20 -19.07 0.27
N GLY A 171 -3.52 -17.92 0.34
CA GLY A 171 -3.75 -16.88 1.33
C GLY A 171 -5.18 -16.34 1.28
N ALA A 172 -5.70 -16.06 0.08
CA ALA A 172 -7.07 -15.59 -0.10
C ALA A 172 -8.11 -16.61 0.42
N ARG A 173 -7.90 -17.91 0.17
CA ARG A 173 -8.78 -18.96 0.70
C ARG A 173 -8.66 -19.12 2.21
N LEU A 174 -7.48 -18.96 2.77
CA LEU A 174 -7.24 -19.08 4.20
C LEU A 174 -7.80 -17.89 4.97
N SER A 175 -7.68 -16.67 4.42
CA SER A 175 -8.14 -15.43 5.06
C SER A 175 -9.64 -15.43 5.37
N THR A 176 -10.45 -16.16 4.59
CA THR A 176 -11.90 -16.31 4.87
C THR A 176 -12.21 -17.13 6.13
N ARG A 177 -11.23 -17.88 6.64
CA ARG A 177 -11.36 -18.72 7.83
C ARG A 177 -10.76 -18.11 9.10
N VAL A 178 -10.05 -16.98 8.95
CA VAL A 178 -9.33 -16.32 10.05
C VAL A 178 -10.05 -15.03 10.39
N PRO A 179 -10.32 -14.73 11.67
CA PRO A 179 -10.91 -13.46 12.08
C PRO A 179 -10.02 -12.29 11.63
N GLY A 180 -10.62 -11.21 11.10
CA GLY A 180 -9.89 -10.05 10.61
C GLY A 180 -8.91 -9.45 11.62
N ILE A 181 -9.33 -9.40 12.90
CA ILE A 181 -8.48 -8.92 14.00
C ILE A 181 -7.19 -9.75 14.17
N ALA A 182 -7.25 -11.06 13.95
CA ALA A 182 -6.07 -11.92 14.05
C ALA A 182 -5.09 -11.65 12.89
N ILE A 183 -5.61 -11.38 11.69
CA ILE A 183 -4.78 -11.01 10.52
C ILE A 183 -4.09 -9.68 10.78
N VAL A 184 -4.81 -8.68 11.28
CA VAL A 184 -4.28 -7.35 11.60
C VAL A 184 -3.19 -7.42 12.67
N ARG A 185 -3.43 -8.18 13.76
CA ARG A 185 -2.43 -8.38 14.82
C ARG A 185 -1.19 -9.11 14.31
N ALA A 186 -1.36 -10.17 13.52
CA ALA A 186 -0.24 -10.90 12.94
C ALA A 186 0.59 -10.00 12.01
N LEU A 187 -0.07 -9.16 11.20
CA LEU A 187 0.60 -8.18 10.35
C LEU A 187 1.39 -7.16 11.18
N ALA A 188 0.78 -6.57 12.21
CA ALA A 188 1.44 -5.60 13.07
C ALA A 188 2.67 -6.19 13.78
N ILE A 189 2.57 -7.43 14.30
CA ILE A 189 3.68 -8.13 14.93
C ILE A 189 4.81 -8.39 13.91
N ALA A 190 4.47 -8.85 12.70
CA ALA A 190 5.45 -9.10 11.66
C ALA A 190 6.18 -7.82 11.24
N LEU A 191 5.45 -6.72 11.03
CA LEU A 191 6.02 -5.41 10.69
C LEU A 191 6.93 -4.89 11.80
N ALA A 192 6.49 -4.96 13.06
CA ALA A 192 7.29 -4.54 14.21
C ALA A 192 8.57 -5.38 14.33
N PHE A 193 8.47 -6.70 14.22
CA PHE A 193 9.62 -7.61 14.31
C PHE A 193 10.66 -7.33 13.22
N VAL A 194 10.23 -7.22 11.98
CA VAL A 194 11.14 -6.93 10.86
C VAL A 194 11.74 -5.52 10.99
N GLY A 195 10.93 -4.53 11.35
CA GLY A 195 11.39 -3.15 11.56
C GLY A 195 12.44 -3.05 12.68
N LEU A 196 12.20 -3.68 13.83
CA LEU A 196 13.14 -3.68 14.94
C LEU A 196 14.43 -4.43 14.58
N ARG A 197 14.34 -5.56 13.89
CA ARG A 197 15.51 -6.32 13.44
C ARG A 197 16.39 -5.51 12.49
N LEU A 198 15.77 -4.88 11.47
CA LEU A 198 16.50 -4.03 10.51
C LEU A 198 17.12 -2.82 11.19
N GLY A 199 16.38 -2.16 12.10
CA GLY A 199 16.91 -1.05 12.86
C GLY A 199 18.11 -1.45 13.73
N ALA A 200 18.03 -2.59 14.39
CA ALA A 200 19.16 -3.11 15.17
C ALA A 200 20.37 -3.42 14.29
N GLN A 201 20.17 -4.05 13.13
CA GLN A 201 21.26 -4.31 12.19
C GLN A 201 21.90 -3.03 11.65
N ALA A 202 21.12 -2.00 11.35
CA ALA A 202 21.64 -0.72 10.86
C ALA A 202 22.38 0.10 11.91
N LEU A 203 22.07 -0.10 13.21
CA LEU A 203 22.71 0.62 14.31
C LEU A 203 23.96 -0.09 14.86
N PHE A 204 23.94 -1.44 14.89
CA PHE A 204 24.95 -2.26 15.59
C PHE A 204 25.73 -3.21 14.68
N GLY A 205 25.33 -3.37 13.39
CA GLY A 205 26.00 -4.18 12.39
C GLY A 205 26.83 -3.35 11.45
#